data_12c2883e285e95b8feb9291064a2d1cd
#
_entry.id   12c2883e285e95b8feb9291064a2d1cd
#
_cell.length_a   1.000
_cell.length_b   1.000
_cell.length_c   1.000
_cell.angle_alpha   90.00
_cell.angle_beta   90.00
_cell.angle_gamma   90.00
#
_symmetry.space_group_name_H-M   'P 1'
#
loop_
_entity.id
_entity.type
_entity.pdbx_description
1 polymer ?
#
loop_
_entity_poly.entity_id
_entity_poly.type
_entity_poly.pdbx_seq_one_letter_code
_entity_poly.pdbx_strand_id
1 'polypeptide(L)'
;MLGVAAQRRGDHVAAIAWFRRALVSMPHDAGLCIGLGISLFEVEEVDEALILLRRACELAPALAPAWFNYGKALEKQARMEDAAVALQRALDLDPSHISTRLSLARAQVSLGRIETAVAGFREVLRRDPDNAEAWFGLSNLNTFQFNAADAARLQRAFGRKDRTAEDRELLGSALAKALEAQGDYVHAFEIFRDVKASQRQRVKGSAAGEQRRVQTIARTFAQALPAPLDVQLGQEVILIISLPRSGSTLVEQILASHPQVEGANEIRDMQLVVDAEARRRGSAFPLWVPEATAEDWHRLGSEYLARTAHWRKTKPRFTDKNLLNWYLVGASMTMLPAARAVMVRRDPLETCLACYRQYFTGNAGFACDLDDMADYCINFMRLTRFWLEKFPTRIFDLQYETLIADPEATIRRLLAFCGLSFDPACLAFHRTSRAVLSTPSAAQVRQPLRQDTARSALYGDKLDRLRQRLREAGLPERDPKPEALL
;
A
#
# COMPACT_ATOMS: atom_id res chain seq x y z
N MET A 1 19.91 -31.38 2.78
CA MET A 1 21.13 -30.64 3.19
C MET A 1 21.51 -29.55 2.19
N LEU A 2 21.77 -29.83 0.88
CA LEU A 2 22.22 -28.82 -0.10
C LEU A 2 21.21 -27.69 -0.32
N GLY A 3 19.91 -28.01 -0.41
CA GLY A 3 18.84 -27.00 -0.54
C GLY A 3 18.79 -26.01 0.63
N VAL A 4 18.89 -26.50 1.87
CA VAL A 4 18.95 -25.65 3.09
C VAL A 4 20.20 -24.78 3.11
N ALA A 5 21.35 -25.32 2.66
CA ALA A 5 22.58 -24.54 2.57
C ALA A 5 22.49 -23.42 1.51
N ALA A 6 21.81 -23.67 0.38
CA ALA A 6 21.54 -22.64 -0.63
C ALA A 6 20.59 -21.55 -0.09
N GLN A 7 19.49 -21.94 0.60
CA GLN A 7 18.57 -20.97 1.27
C GLN A 7 19.32 -20.06 2.24
N ARG A 8 20.19 -20.61 3.11
CA ARG A 8 20.97 -19.82 4.07
C ARG A 8 21.90 -18.81 3.41
N ARG A 9 22.33 -19.03 2.16
CA ARG A 9 23.09 -18.07 1.36
C ARG A 9 22.23 -17.12 0.55
N GLY A 10 20.90 -17.21 0.63
CA GLY A 10 19.97 -16.42 -0.18
C GLY A 10 19.88 -16.87 -1.65
N ASP A 11 20.50 -18.01 -2.01
CA ASP A 11 20.41 -18.57 -3.36
C ASP A 11 19.16 -19.45 -3.49
N HIS A 12 18.00 -18.77 -3.61
CA HIS A 12 16.71 -19.46 -3.68
C HIS A 12 16.52 -20.22 -4.98
N VAL A 13 17.16 -19.79 -6.09
CA VAL A 13 17.09 -20.50 -7.39
C VAL A 13 17.79 -21.86 -7.28
N ALA A 14 18.99 -21.89 -6.73
CA ALA A 14 19.68 -23.15 -6.48
C ALA A 14 18.94 -24.02 -5.44
N ALA A 15 18.37 -23.40 -4.40
CA ALA A 15 17.58 -24.11 -3.40
C ALA A 15 16.37 -24.84 -4.02
N ILE A 16 15.61 -24.18 -4.91
CA ILE A 16 14.49 -24.76 -5.66
C ILE A 16 14.93 -26.00 -6.42
N ALA A 17 16.04 -25.92 -7.17
CA ALA A 17 16.55 -27.06 -7.93
C ALA A 17 16.88 -28.25 -7.03
N TRP A 18 17.54 -28.01 -5.89
CA TRP A 18 17.88 -29.07 -4.93
C TRP A 18 16.65 -29.67 -4.25
N PHE A 19 15.69 -28.87 -3.83
CA PHE A 19 14.48 -29.36 -3.20
C PHE A 19 13.59 -30.13 -4.19
N ARG A 20 13.42 -29.68 -5.43
CA ARG A 20 12.69 -30.40 -6.47
C ARG A 20 13.30 -31.77 -6.71
N ARG A 21 14.64 -31.84 -6.82
CA ARG A 21 15.35 -33.13 -6.98
C ARG A 21 15.14 -34.07 -5.79
N ALA A 22 15.18 -33.54 -4.56
CA ALA A 22 14.95 -34.35 -3.35
C ALA A 22 13.52 -34.86 -3.27
N LEU A 23 12.51 -34.06 -3.65
CA LEU A 23 11.10 -34.46 -3.66
C LEU A 23 10.79 -35.60 -4.64
N VAL A 24 11.58 -35.79 -5.71
CA VAL A 24 11.45 -36.94 -6.60
C VAL A 24 11.67 -38.26 -5.81
N SER A 25 12.65 -38.27 -4.91
CA SER A 25 13.00 -39.46 -4.11
C SER A 25 12.17 -39.59 -2.85
N MET A 26 11.69 -38.45 -2.29
CA MET A 26 10.93 -38.39 -1.03
C MET A 26 9.69 -37.52 -1.19
N PRO A 27 8.68 -37.97 -1.98
CA PRO A 27 7.53 -37.14 -2.36
C PRO A 27 6.60 -36.76 -1.19
N HIS A 28 6.68 -37.46 -0.07
CA HIS A 28 5.85 -37.23 1.13
C HIS A 28 6.62 -36.59 2.30
N ASP A 29 7.79 -36.01 2.05
CA ASP A 29 8.55 -35.30 3.07
C ASP A 29 8.03 -33.86 3.25
N ALA A 30 7.41 -33.59 4.40
CA ALA A 30 6.85 -32.27 4.70
C ALA A 30 7.94 -31.18 4.81
N GLY A 31 9.14 -31.53 5.29
CA GLY A 31 10.26 -30.59 5.42
C GLY A 31 10.76 -30.14 4.05
N LEU A 32 10.82 -31.03 3.06
CA LEU A 32 11.17 -30.68 1.68
C LEU A 32 10.10 -29.81 1.01
N CYS A 33 8.81 -30.12 1.27
CA CYS A 33 7.71 -29.27 0.78
C CYS A 33 7.80 -27.85 1.38
N ILE A 34 8.10 -27.72 2.67
CA ILE A 34 8.31 -26.41 3.32
C ILE A 34 9.51 -25.69 2.71
N GLY A 35 10.66 -26.37 2.60
CA GLY A 35 11.89 -25.77 2.05
C GLY A 35 11.70 -25.26 0.61
N LEU A 36 11.06 -26.07 -0.24
CA LEU A 36 10.74 -25.65 -1.61
C LEU A 36 9.73 -24.50 -1.60
N GLY A 37 8.66 -24.60 -0.80
CA GLY A 37 7.63 -23.57 -0.70
C GLY A 37 8.18 -22.22 -0.25
N ILE A 38 9.08 -22.18 0.74
CA ILE A 38 9.76 -20.97 1.18
C ILE A 38 10.63 -20.40 0.03
N SER A 39 11.41 -21.23 -0.66
CA SER A 39 12.27 -20.75 -1.74
C SER A 39 11.49 -20.19 -2.93
N LEU A 40 10.36 -20.82 -3.29
CA LEU A 40 9.43 -20.32 -4.32
C LEU A 40 8.77 -19.00 -3.89
N PHE A 41 8.38 -18.88 -2.63
CA PHE A 41 7.84 -17.64 -2.07
C PHE A 41 8.81 -16.47 -2.20
N GLU A 42 10.10 -16.70 -1.93
CA GLU A 42 11.14 -15.66 -2.02
C GLU A 42 11.44 -15.23 -3.47
N VAL A 43 11.22 -16.10 -4.47
CA VAL A 43 11.33 -15.75 -5.90
C VAL A 43 9.99 -15.33 -6.52
N GLU A 44 8.98 -15.06 -5.68
CA GLU A 44 7.63 -14.59 -6.04
C GLU A 44 6.78 -15.62 -6.83
N GLU A 45 7.15 -16.90 -6.84
CA GLU A 45 6.34 -18.01 -7.38
C GLU A 45 5.30 -18.51 -6.35
N VAL A 46 4.41 -17.60 -5.97
CA VAL A 46 3.55 -17.77 -4.78
C VAL A 46 2.50 -18.87 -4.98
N ASP A 47 2.01 -19.09 -6.20
CA ASP A 47 0.98 -20.11 -6.47
C ASP A 47 1.53 -21.53 -6.25
N GLU A 48 2.73 -21.84 -6.76
CA GLU A 48 3.38 -23.13 -6.53
C GLU A 48 3.75 -23.29 -5.05
N ALA A 49 4.25 -22.22 -4.43
CA ALA A 49 4.54 -22.19 -2.99
C ALA A 49 3.31 -22.57 -2.14
N LEU A 50 2.13 -22.01 -2.43
CA LEU A 50 0.89 -22.31 -1.74
C LEU A 50 0.50 -23.78 -1.83
N ILE A 51 0.61 -24.38 -3.01
CA ILE A 51 0.30 -25.81 -3.23
C ILE A 51 1.18 -26.70 -2.34
N LEU A 52 2.49 -26.40 -2.33
CA LEU A 52 3.48 -27.17 -1.57
C LEU A 52 3.33 -26.98 -0.06
N LEU A 53 3.12 -25.74 0.39
CA LEU A 53 2.96 -25.45 1.82
C LEU A 53 1.66 -26.03 2.36
N ARG A 54 0.56 -26.02 1.60
CA ARG A 54 -0.67 -26.72 1.96
C ARG A 54 -0.42 -28.22 2.09
N ARG A 55 0.28 -28.82 1.11
CA ARG A 55 0.66 -30.23 1.15
C ARG A 55 1.51 -30.57 2.38
N ALA A 56 2.43 -29.68 2.78
CA ALA A 56 3.19 -29.85 4.02
C ALA A 56 2.31 -29.88 5.26
N CYS A 57 1.27 -29.03 5.33
CA CYS A 57 0.29 -29.04 6.42
C CYS A 57 -0.53 -30.36 6.45
N GLU A 58 -0.88 -30.92 5.28
CA GLU A 58 -1.58 -32.18 5.15
C GLU A 58 -0.71 -33.38 5.58
N LEU A 59 0.58 -33.39 5.20
CA LEU A 59 1.53 -34.45 5.55
C LEU A 59 1.94 -34.42 7.03
N ALA A 60 2.03 -33.23 7.63
CA ALA A 60 2.49 -33.05 9.01
C ALA A 60 1.62 -32.02 9.75
N PRO A 61 0.36 -32.35 10.10
CA PRO A 61 -0.61 -31.40 10.68
C PRO A 61 -0.25 -30.88 12.08
N ALA A 62 0.71 -31.52 12.75
CA ALA A 62 1.26 -31.09 14.04
C ALA A 62 2.53 -30.22 13.90
N LEU A 63 2.97 -29.89 12.67
CA LEU A 63 4.21 -29.14 12.43
C LEU A 63 3.90 -27.64 12.31
N ALA A 64 4.11 -26.88 13.38
CA ALA A 64 3.84 -25.43 13.41
C ALA A 64 4.50 -24.63 12.26
N PRO A 65 5.76 -24.88 11.87
CA PRO A 65 6.37 -24.19 10.73
C PRO A 65 5.64 -24.39 9.40
N ALA A 66 4.97 -25.52 9.15
CA ALA A 66 4.18 -25.71 7.92
C ALA A 66 3.02 -24.72 7.87
N TRP A 67 2.23 -24.64 8.94
CA TRP A 67 1.10 -23.73 9.07
C TRP A 67 1.51 -22.26 9.03
N PHE A 68 2.63 -21.90 9.68
CA PHE A 68 3.16 -20.55 9.65
C PHE A 68 3.50 -20.10 8.22
N ASN A 69 4.29 -20.91 7.48
CA ASN A 69 4.69 -20.55 6.13
C ASN A 69 3.50 -20.57 5.15
N TYR A 70 2.56 -21.50 5.34
CA TYR A 70 1.31 -21.51 4.57
C TYR A 70 0.51 -20.24 4.82
N GLY A 71 0.37 -19.80 6.07
CA GLY A 71 -0.28 -18.55 6.43
C GLY A 71 0.40 -17.33 5.79
N LYS A 72 1.73 -17.29 5.77
CA LYS A 72 2.51 -16.22 5.11
C LYS A 72 2.28 -16.17 3.59
N ALA A 73 2.21 -17.32 2.94
CA ALA A 73 1.91 -17.40 1.51
C ALA A 73 0.47 -16.96 1.20
N LEU A 74 -0.49 -17.28 2.06
CA LEU A 74 -1.87 -16.81 1.97
C LEU A 74 -1.98 -15.29 2.16
N GLU A 75 -1.22 -14.70 3.11
CA GLU A 75 -1.13 -13.23 3.27
C GLU A 75 -0.67 -12.56 1.96
N LYS A 76 0.33 -13.11 1.29
CA LYS A 76 0.86 -12.59 0.02
C LYS A 76 -0.18 -12.62 -1.09
N GLN A 77 -1.05 -13.64 -1.08
CA GLN A 77 -2.19 -13.78 -2.00
C GLN A 77 -3.44 -13.02 -1.57
N ALA A 78 -3.33 -12.16 -0.57
CA ALA A 78 -4.45 -11.38 -0.05
C ALA A 78 -5.61 -12.22 0.55
N ARG A 79 -5.40 -13.50 0.82
CA ARG A 79 -6.37 -14.44 1.42
C ARG A 79 -6.33 -14.34 2.94
N MET A 80 -6.69 -13.18 3.48
CA MET A 80 -6.45 -12.85 4.90
C MET A 80 -7.22 -13.72 5.89
N GLU A 81 -8.45 -14.14 5.57
CA GLU A 81 -9.21 -15.06 6.43
C GLU A 81 -8.52 -16.43 6.53
N ASP A 82 -8.13 -16.99 5.39
CA ASP A 82 -7.42 -18.28 5.36
C ASP A 82 -6.05 -18.17 6.05
N ALA A 83 -5.36 -17.05 5.85
CA ALA A 83 -4.10 -16.77 6.51
C ALA A 83 -4.25 -16.72 8.03
N ALA A 84 -5.28 -16.03 8.54
CA ALA A 84 -5.56 -15.95 9.97
C ALA A 84 -5.84 -17.33 10.58
N VAL A 85 -6.58 -18.20 9.86
CA VAL A 85 -6.85 -19.59 10.30
C VAL A 85 -5.55 -20.40 10.35
N ALA A 86 -4.72 -20.35 9.31
CA ALA A 86 -3.45 -21.06 9.27
C ALA A 86 -2.47 -20.58 10.36
N LEU A 87 -2.35 -19.26 10.54
CA LEU A 87 -1.50 -18.65 11.57
C LEU A 87 -2.01 -18.96 12.99
N GLN A 88 -3.33 -18.99 13.20
CA GLN A 88 -3.89 -19.42 14.48
C GLN A 88 -3.51 -20.88 14.76
N ARG A 89 -3.63 -21.77 13.77
CA ARG A 89 -3.24 -23.16 13.93
C ARG A 89 -1.74 -23.31 14.25
N ALA A 90 -0.88 -22.53 13.60
CA ALA A 90 0.56 -22.50 13.92
C ALA A 90 0.81 -22.04 15.36
N LEU A 91 0.05 -21.05 15.83
CA LEU A 91 0.16 -20.50 17.19
C LEU A 91 -0.38 -21.46 18.26
N ASP A 92 -1.42 -22.25 17.94
CA ASP A 92 -1.93 -23.29 18.83
C ASP A 92 -0.91 -24.42 19.03
N LEU A 93 -0.12 -24.73 17.99
CA LEU A 93 0.94 -25.72 18.02
C LEU A 93 2.23 -25.22 18.69
N ASP A 94 2.56 -23.94 18.50
CA ASP A 94 3.67 -23.26 19.18
C ASP A 94 3.24 -21.89 19.69
N PRO A 95 2.67 -21.81 20.90
CA PRO A 95 2.23 -20.55 21.51
C PRO A 95 3.36 -19.56 21.81
N SER A 96 4.63 -20.03 21.76
CA SER A 96 5.80 -19.18 22.04
C SER A 96 6.32 -18.43 20.82
N HIS A 97 5.93 -18.82 19.59
CA HIS A 97 6.49 -18.27 18.37
C HIS A 97 6.03 -16.83 18.09
N ILE A 98 6.89 -15.87 18.40
CA ILE A 98 6.61 -14.42 18.30
C ILE A 98 6.22 -14.02 16.88
N SER A 99 6.95 -14.49 15.85
CA SER A 99 6.68 -14.12 14.46
C SER A 99 5.30 -14.56 13.97
N THR A 100 4.80 -15.74 14.42
CA THR A 100 3.43 -16.19 14.14
C THR A 100 2.41 -15.24 14.76
N ARG A 101 2.62 -14.83 16.01
CA ARG A 101 1.71 -13.91 16.71
C ARG A 101 1.67 -12.55 16.05
N LEU A 102 2.81 -12.02 15.63
CA LEU A 102 2.90 -10.76 14.87
C LEU A 102 2.18 -10.85 13.52
N SER A 103 2.39 -11.93 12.77
CA SER A 103 1.70 -12.14 11.48
C SER A 103 0.19 -12.27 11.69
N LEU A 104 -0.25 -13.05 12.68
CA LEU A 104 -1.67 -13.16 12.99
C LEU A 104 -2.28 -11.80 13.38
N ALA A 105 -1.60 -11.01 14.21
CA ALA A 105 -2.07 -9.67 14.58
C ALA A 105 -2.19 -8.76 13.34
N ARG A 106 -1.23 -8.78 12.41
CA ARG A 106 -1.33 -8.03 11.14
C ARG A 106 -2.50 -8.51 10.26
N ALA A 107 -2.71 -9.81 10.14
CA ALA A 107 -3.86 -10.36 9.42
C ALA A 107 -5.18 -9.89 10.06
N GLN A 108 -5.29 -9.90 11.40
CA GLN A 108 -6.45 -9.38 12.12
C GLN A 108 -6.71 -7.88 11.87
N VAL A 109 -5.65 -7.06 11.76
CA VAL A 109 -5.78 -5.64 11.35
C VAL A 109 -6.42 -5.53 9.97
N SER A 110 -5.94 -6.29 8.98
CA SER A 110 -6.48 -6.30 7.61
C SER A 110 -7.94 -6.72 7.58
N LEU A 111 -8.33 -7.64 8.45
CA LEU A 111 -9.71 -8.11 8.63
C LEU A 111 -10.59 -7.17 9.47
N GLY A 112 -10.00 -6.12 10.06
CA GLY A 112 -10.71 -5.15 10.92
C GLY A 112 -11.00 -5.64 12.34
N ARG A 113 -10.38 -6.73 12.78
CA ARG A 113 -10.49 -7.27 14.13
C ARG A 113 -9.48 -6.58 15.03
N ILE A 114 -9.68 -5.28 15.25
CA ILE A 114 -8.67 -4.39 15.84
C ILE A 114 -8.36 -4.75 17.28
N GLU A 115 -9.37 -5.06 18.10
CA GLU A 115 -9.19 -5.44 19.51
C GLU A 115 -8.34 -6.71 19.63
N THR A 116 -8.61 -7.71 18.79
CA THR A 116 -7.83 -8.96 18.72
C THR A 116 -6.39 -8.69 18.29
N ALA A 117 -6.19 -7.81 17.30
CA ALA A 117 -4.85 -7.42 16.86
C ALA A 117 -4.05 -6.71 17.96
N VAL A 118 -4.68 -5.76 18.67
CA VAL A 118 -4.09 -5.07 19.83
C VAL A 118 -3.69 -6.07 20.92
N ALA A 119 -4.58 -7.01 21.27
CA ALA A 119 -4.27 -8.07 22.25
C ALA A 119 -3.07 -8.92 21.79
N GLY A 120 -2.99 -9.27 20.49
CA GLY A 120 -1.87 -10.00 19.92
C GLY A 120 -0.53 -9.25 20.05
N PHE A 121 -0.49 -7.96 19.68
CA PHE A 121 0.70 -7.12 19.82
C PHE A 121 1.08 -6.91 21.31
N ARG A 122 0.11 -6.68 22.20
CA ARG A 122 0.36 -6.55 23.64
C ARG A 122 0.92 -7.85 24.25
N GLU A 123 0.48 -9.02 23.80
CA GLU A 123 1.03 -10.30 24.26
C GLU A 123 2.49 -10.47 23.80
N VAL A 124 2.85 -10.02 22.59
CA VAL A 124 4.25 -9.97 22.17
C VAL A 124 5.06 -9.07 23.12
N LEU A 125 4.55 -7.87 23.42
CA LEU A 125 5.24 -6.91 24.29
C LEU A 125 5.32 -7.36 25.75
N ARG A 126 4.43 -8.26 26.19
CA ARG A 126 4.54 -8.88 27.52
C ARG A 126 5.73 -9.83 27.60
N ARG A 127 6.07 -10.52 26.51
CA ARG A 127 7.19 -11.46 26.41
C ARG A 127 8.50 -10.79 26.04
N ASP A 128 8.44 -9.90 25.07
CA ASP A 128 9.55 -9.07 24.59
C ASP A 128 9.13 -7.60 24.61
N PRO A 129 9.35 -6.91 25.75
CA PRO A 129 8.86 -5.56 25.98
C PRO A 129 9.41 -4.50 25.03
N ASP A 130 10.51 -4.79 24.36
CA ASP A 130 11.19 -3.88 23.44
C ASP A 130 11.01 -4.32 21.97
N ASN A 131 10.07 -5.19 21.66
CA ASN A 131 9.84 -5.71 20.31
C ASN A 131 9.41 -4.58 19.37
N ALA A 132 10.28 -4.28 18.40
CA ALA A 132 10.10 -3.15 17.48
C ALA A 132 8.87 -3.33 16.56
N GLU A 133 8.65 -4.54 16.03
CA GLU A 133 7.51 -4.83 15.15
C GLU A 133 6.17 -4.71 15.89
N ALA A 134 6.09 -5.14 17.14
CA ALA A 134 4.88 -5.05 17.94
C ALA A 134 4.53 -3.60 18.26
N TRP A 135 5.51 -2.79 18.67
CA TRP A 135 5.31 -1.35 18.89
C TRP A 135 4.90 -0.63 17.61
N PHE A 136 5.58 -0.95 16.50
CA PHE A 136 5.24 -0.39 15.20
C PHE A 136 3.83 -0.81 14.76
N GLY A 137 3.45 -2.08 14.94
CA GLY A 137 2.12 -2.59 14.67
C GLY A 137 1.03 -1.81 15.40
N LEU A 138 1.19 -1.57 16.72
CA LEU A 138 0.28 -0.72 17.50
C LEU A 138 0.25 0.71 16.98
N SER A 139 1.40 1.29 16.65
CA SER A 139 1.48 2.68 16.17
C SER A 139 0.79 2.89 14.82
N ASN A 140 0.72 1.86 13.98
CA ASN A 140 0.03 1.92 12.69
C ASN A 140 -1.50 1.81 12.81
N LEU A 141 -2.00 1.38 13.98
CA LEU A 141 -3.41 1.40 14.26
C LEU A 141 -3.88 2.82 14.60
N ASN A 142 -3.86 3.78 13.80
CA ASN A 142 -4.17 5.20 14.07
C ASN A 142 -5.37 5.47 15.04
N THR A 143 -6.02 4.41 15.49
CA THR A 143 -7.08 4.37 16.51
C THR A 143 -6.55 3.97 17.90
N PHE A 144 -5.29 3.49 17.97
CA PHE A 144 -4.66 3.08 19.23
C PHE A 144 -4.20 4.31 20.02
N GLN A 145 -4.50 4.32 21.33
CA GLN A 145 -4.10 5.38 22.25
C GLN A 145 -2.88 4.96 23.05
N PHE A 146 -1.77 5.65 22.86
CA PHE A 146 -0.58 5.49 23.69
C PHE A 146 -0.76 6.21 25.03
N ASN A 147 -0.37 5.55 26.11
CA ASN A 147 -0.29 6.17 27.43
C ASN A 147 1.17 6.61 27.76
N ALA A 148 1.34 7.31 28.88
CA ALA A 148 2.66 7.80 29.31
C ALA A 148 3.66 6.67 29.59
N ALA A 149 3.21 5.50 30.07
CA ALA A 149 4.07 4.35 30.31
C ALA A 149 4.56 3.72 29.00
N ASP A 150 3.71 3.70 27.96
CA ASP A 150 4.09 3.25 26.62
C ASP A 150 5.19 4.17 26.04
N ALA A 151 4.99 5.50 26.12
CA ALA A 151 6.00 6.46 25.63
C ALA A 151 7.32 6.36 26.39
N ALA A 152 7.29 6.24 27.70
CA ALA A 152 8.52 6.07 28.49
C ALA A 152 9.24 4.76 28.17
N ARG A 153 8.52 3.69 27.86
CA ARG A 153 9.13 2.42 27.41
C ARG A 153 9.74 2.56 26.03
N LEU A 154 9.01 3.13 25.08
CA LEU A 154 9.49 3.39 23.72
C LEU A 154 10.75 4.27 23.73
N GLN A 155 10.79 5.31 24.57
CA GLN A 155 11.96 6.17 24.74
C GLN A 155 13.20 5.38 25.17
N ARG A 156 13.06 4.49 26.15
CA ARG A 156 14.17 3.62 26.60
C ARG A 156 14.59 2.64 25.52
N ALA A 157 13.64 1.99 24.83
CA ALA A 157 13.92 1.01 23.78
C ALA A 157 14.61 1.67 22.57
N PHE A 158 14.17 2.86 22.16
CA PHE A 158 14.78 3.65 21.09
C PHE A 158 16.20 4.11 21.42
N GLY A 159 16.48 4.46 22.68
CA GLY A 159 17.80 4.90 23.14
C GLY A 159 18.86 3.80 23.21
N ARG A 160 18.52 2.53 23.06
CA ARG A 160 19.47 1.41 23.11
C ARG A 160 20.38 1.39 21.87
N LYS A 161 21.68 1.23 22.09
CA LYS A 161 22.70 1.22 21.02
C LYS A 161 22.90 -0.14 20.35
N ASP A 162 22.42 -1.23 20.96
CA ASP A 162 22.55 -2.60 20.50
C ASP A 162 21.46 -3.03 19.50
N ARG A 163 20.61 -2.10 19.07
CA ARG A 163 19.52 -2.33 18.11
C ARG A 163 19.99 -2.19 16.68
N THR A 164 19.36 -2.97 15.78
CA THR A 164 19.55 -2.78 14.34
C THR A 164 19.02 -1.39 13.91
N ALA A 165 19.47 -0.88 12.76
CA ALA A 165 18.95 0.36 12.21
C ALA A 165 17.44 0.27 11.95
N GLU A 166 16.98 -0.88 11.48
CA GLU A 166 15.56 -1.14 11.22
C GLU A 166 14.72 -1.14 12.50
N ASP A 167 15.16 -1.85 13.55
CA ASP A 167 14.47 -1.81 14.85
C ASP A 167 14.37 -0.40 15.42
N ARG A 168 15.46 0.38 15.33
CA ARG A 168 15.45 1.78 15.78
C ARG A 168 14.46 2.63 14.98
N GLU A 169 14.36 2.43 13.69
CA GLU A 169 13.42 3.16 12.84
C GLU A 169 11.96 2.81 13.17
N LEU A 170 11.66 1.53 13.40
CA LEU A 170 10.34 1.08 13.83
C LEU A 170 9.97 1.64 15.21
N LEU A 171 10.88 1.53 16.17
CA LEU A 171 10.71 2.07 17.53
C LEU A 171 10.59 3.60 17.52
N GLY A 172 11.42 4.30 16.75
CA GLY A 172 11.35 5.75 16.59
C GLY A 172 10.04 6.20 15.97
N SER A 173 9.55 5.50 14.95
CA SER A 173 8.25 5.78 14.34
C SER A 173 7.10 5.60 15.34
N ALA A 174 7.15 4.59 16.21
CA ALA A 174 6.18 4.37 17.26
C ALA A 174 6.29 5.44 18.37
N LEU A 175 7.53 5.79 18.78
CA LEU A 175 7.79 6.81 19.78
C LEU A 175 7.28 8.18 19.36
N ALA A 176 7.57 8.60 18.12
CA ALA A 176 7.08 9.87 17.61
C ALA A 176 5.55 9.98 17.68
N LYS A 177 4.83 8.90 17.31
CA LYS A 177 3.36 8.85 17.43
C LYS A 177 2.87 8.84 18.90
N ALA A 178 3.63 8.22 19.80
CA ALA A 178 3.32 8.26 21.23
C ALA A 178 3.52 9.67 21.82
N LEU A 179 4.54 10.41 21.39
CA LEU A 179 4.76 11.81 21.76
C LEU A 179 3.67 12.72 21.20
N GLU A 180 3.25 12.54 19.93
CA GLU A 180 2.09 13.25 19.37
C GLU A 180 0.81 13.03 20.20
N ALA A 181 0.58 11.81 20.69
CA ALA A 181 -0.57 11.52 21.54
C ALA A 181 -0.53 12.25 22.90
N GLN A 182 0.67 12.68 23.32
CA GLN A 182 0.87 13.50 24.53
C GLN A 182 0.90 15.00 24.22
N GLY A 183 0.74 15.41 22.94
CA GLY A 183 0.80 16.81 22.52
C GLY A 183 2.23 17.33 22.31
N ASP A 184 3.23 16.49 22.44
CA ASP A 184 4.64 16.87 22.27
C ASP A 184 5.08 16.75 20.80
N TYR A 185 4.58 17.65 19.98
CA TYR A 185 4.86 17.67 18.54
C TYR A 185 6.29 18.11 18.20
N VAL A 186 6.96 18.85 19.09
CA VAL A 186 8.33 19.30 18.88
C VAL A 186 9.29 18.09 18.92
N HIS A 187 9.26 17.33 20.00
CA HIS A 187 10.12 16.14 20.10
C HIS A 187 9.66 15.05 19.12
N ALA A 188 8.36 14.90 18.87
CA ALA A 188 7.88 13.97 17.85
C ALA A 188 8.49 14.26 16.46
N PHE A 189 8.58 15.53 16.07
CA PHE A 189 9.19 15.93 14.81
C PHE A 189 10.68 15.60 14.75
N GLU A 190 11.41 15.83 15.85
CA GLU A 190 12.84 15.49 15.94
C GLU A 190 13.08 13.98 15.77
N ILE A 191 12.27 13.16 16.44
CA ILE A 191 12.34 11.70 16.29
C ILE A 191 12.01 11.27 14.84
N PHE A 192 10.96 11.84 14.22
CA PHE A 192 10.70 11.57 12.81
C PHE A 192 11.88 11.94 11.93
N ARG A 193 12.50 13.10 12.14
CA ARG A 193 13.69 13.55 11.38
C ARG A 193 14.83 12.56 11.50
N ASP A 194 15.12 12.06 12.70
CA ASP A 194 16.20 11.09 12.93
C ASP A 194 15.91 9.74 12.24
N VAL A 195 14.68 9.25 12.33
CA VAL A 195 14.22 8.05 11.61
C VAL A 195 14.38 8.23 10.10
N LYS A 196 13.95 9.37 9.57
CA LYS A 196 14.01 9.67 8.14
C LYS A 196 15.46 9.81 7.64
N ALA A 197 16.33 10.41 8.42
CA ALA A 197 17.77 10.48 8.11
C ALA A 197 18.40 9.09 8.00
N SER A 198 18.05 8.16 8.91
CA SER A 198 18.48 6.77 8.83
C SER A 198 17.95 6.07 7.59
N GLN A 199 16.65 6.20 7.29
CA GLN A 199 16.04 5.62 6.09
C GLN A 199 16.71 6.15 4.81
N ARG A 200 17.03 7.45 4.76
CA ARG A 200 17.65 8.10 3.60
C ARG A 200 18.97 7.45 3.19
N GLN A 201 19.77 6.96 4.15
CA GLN A 201 21.05 6.32 3.85
C GLN A 201 20.91 5.02 3.04
N ARG A 202 19.76 4.35 3.13
CA ARG A 202 19.50 3.06 2.48
C ARG A 202 18.74 3.17 1.16
N VAL A 203 18.13 4.34 0.90
CA VAL A 203 17.25 4.55 -0.25
C VAL A 203 18.01 5.18 -1.40
N LYS A 204 17.85 4.60 -2.60
CA LYS A 204 18.41 5.13 -3.85
C LYS A 204 17.34 5.98 -4.58
N GLY A 205 17.74 7.09 -5.14
CA GLY A 205 16.88 7.96 -5.96
C GLY A 205 17.21 9.44 -5.74
N SER A 206 16.85 10.27 -6.70
CA SER A 206 17.03 11.72 -6.62
C SER A 206 15.78 12.46 -7.09
N ALA A 207 15.44 13.57 -6.45
CA ALA A 207 14.34 14.46 -6.86
C ALA A 207 14.48 14.92 -8.32
N ALA A 208 15.71 15.20 -8.78
CA ALA A 208 15.97 15.58 -10.17
C ALA A 208 15.65 14.46 -11.18
N GLY A 209 15.91 13.20 -10.82
CA GLY A 209 15.53 12.04 -11.63
C GLY A 209 14.01 11.92 -11.76
N GLU A 210 13.31 12.14 -10.67
CA GLU A 210 11.85 12.12 -10.60
C GLU A 210 11.21 13.21 -11.47
N GLN A 211 11.71 14.42 -11.37
CA GLN A 211 11.23 15.53 -12.19
C GLN A 211 11.42 15.27 -13.69
N ARG A 212 12.58 14.73 -14.10
CA ARG A 212 12.82 14.36 -15.49
C ARG A 212 11.85 13.29 -15.98
N ARG A 213 11.57 12.29 -15.15
CA ARG A 213 10.59 11.23 -15.45
C ARG A 213 9.21 11.82 -15.73
N VAL A 214 8.72 12.67 -14.85
CA VAL A 214 7.40 13.34 -14.97
C VAL A 214 7.34 14.21 -16.24
N GLN A 215 8.37 14.99 -16.50
CA GLN A 215 8.46 15.82 -17.72
C GLN A 215 8.46 14.97 -18.99
N THR A 216 9.18 13.84 -18.99
CA THR A 216 9.22 12.92 -20.13
C THR A 216 7.85 12.31 -20.38
N ILE A 217 7.15 11.85 -19.32
CA ILE A 217 5.78 11.33 -19.42
C ILE A 217 4.85 12.39 -20.03
N ALA A 218 4.84 13.60 -19.49
CA ALA A 218 3.97 14.67 -19.97
C ALA A 218 4.25 15.01 -21.45
N ARG A 219 5.52 15.15 -21.85
CA ARG A 219 5.92 15.43 -23.25
C ARG A 219 5.50 14.29 -24.20
N THR A 220 5.71 13.04 -23.80
CA THR A 220 5.37 11.89 -24.61
C THR A 220 3.86 11.81 -24.84
N PHE A 221 3.08 11.97 -23.80
CA PHE A 221 1.61 11.91 -23.92
C PHE A 221 0.95 13.23 -24.36
N ALA A 222 1.71 14.33 -24.54
CA ALA A 222 1.20 15.51 -25.21
C ALA A 222 0.95 15.26 -26.71
N GLN A 223 1.65 14.31 -27.29
CA GLN A 223 1.48 13.91 -28.68
C GLN A 223 0.11 13.22 -28.91
N ALA A 224 -0.30 13.13 -30.17
CA ALA A 224 -1.49 12.41 -30.57
C ALA A 224 -1.30 10.90 -30.32
N LEU A 225 -2.31 10.28 -29.75
CA LEU A 225 -2.34 8.85 -29.51
C LEU A 225 -3.16 8.17 -30.62
N PRO A 226 -2.88 6.89 -30.97
CA PRO A 226 -3.69 6.19 -31.95
C PRO A 226 -5.14 6.03 -31.49
N ALA A 227 -6.08 6.02 -32.41
CA ALA A 227 -7.47 5.75 -32.11
C ALA A 227 -7.62 4.32 -31.57
N PRO A 228 -8.44 4.08 -30.54
CA PRO A 228 -8.64 2.75 -30.00
C PRO A 228 -9.36 1.83 -30.97
N LEU A 229 -8.96 0.55 -31.03
CA LEU A 229 -9.64 -0.48 -31.81
C LEU A 229 -10.98 -0.90 -31.22
N ASP A 230 -11.08 -0.87 -29.89
CA ASP A 230 -12.32 -1.15 -29.14
C ASP A 230 -12.54 -0.06 -28.08
N VAL A 231 -13.50 0.81 -28.32
CA VAL A 231 -13.85 1.92 -27.41
C VAL A 231 -14.50 1.46 -26.09
N GLN A 232 -14.92 0.19 -26.00
CA GLN A 232 -15.56 -0.37 -24.80
C GLN A 232 -14.56 -1.12 -23.89
N LEU A 233 -13.34 -1.35 -24.36
CA LEU A 233 -12.33 -2.09 -23.61
C LEU A 233 -12.01 -1.39 -22.27
N GLY A 234 -12.15 -2.13 -21.17
CA GLY A 234 -11.83 -1.64 -19.82
C GLY A 234 -12.98 -0.96 -19.07
N GLN A 235 -14.23 -1.06 -19.55
CA GLN A 235 -15.41 -0.48 -18.86
C GLN A 235 -15.61 -1.01 -17.44
N GLU A 236 -15.02 -2.15 -17.11
CA GLU A 236 -15.02 -2.78 -15.79
C GLU A 236 -14.03 -2.20 -14.81
N VAL A 237 -13.10 -1.35 -15.28
CA VAL A 237 -11.96 -0.86 -14.49
C VAL A 237 -12.22 0.53 -13.93
N ILE A 238 -12.07 0.69 -12.62
CA ILE A 238 -12.08 1.98 -11.93
C ILE A 238 -10.68 2.19 -11.32
N LEU A 239 -9.89 3.07 -11.92
CA LEU A 239 -8.56 3.42 -11.42
C LEU A 239 -8.69 4.45 -10.30
N ILE A 240 -8.01 4.24 -9.18
CA ILE A 240 -7.91 5.24 -8.10
C ILE A 240 -6.47 5.74 -8.07
N ILE A 241 -6.30 7.00 -8.42
CA ILE A 241 -5.00 7.66 -8.59
C ILE A 241 -4.82 8.67 -7.46
N SER A 242 -3.73 8.57 -6.72
CA SER A 242 -3.44 9.50 -5.63
C SER A 242 -1.98 9.43 -5.20
N LEU A 243 -1.55 10.42 -4.42
CA LEU A 243 -0.41 10.25 -3.52
C LEU A 243 -0.80 9.36 -2.33
N PRO A 244 0.18 8.71 -1.66
CA PRO A 244 -0.07 8.07 -0.38
C PRO A 244 -0.70 9.05 0.61
N ARG A 245 -1.54 8.56 1.51
CA ARG A 245 -2.17 9.33 2.60
C ARG A 245 -3.14 10.44 2.15
N SER A 246 -3.57 10.45 0.90
CA SER A 246 -4.54 11.41 0.35
C SER A 246 -6.00 10.95 0.42
N GLY A 247 -6.30 9.79 1.04
CA GLY A 247 -7.66 9.28 1.18
C GLY A 247 -8.07 8.22 0.15
N SER A 248 -7.15 7.71 -0.69
CA SER A 248 -7.46 6.69 -1.72
C SER A 248 -8.07 5.41 -1.14
N THR A 249 -7.63 4.96 0.04
CA THR A 249 -8.23 3.79 0.71
C THR A 249 -9.68 4.04 1.12
N LEU A 250 -10.02 5.26 1.54
CA LEU A 250 -11.39 5.65 1.84
C LEU A 250 -12.26 5.61 0.59
N VAL A 251 -11.78 6.20 -0.52
CA VAL A 251 -12.50 6.22 -1.80
C VAL A 251 -12.70 4.80 -2.32
N GLU A 252 -11.68 3.95 -2.23
CA GLU A 252 -11.81 2.54 -2.59
C GLU A 252 -12.84 1.82 -1.71
N GLN A 253 -12.82 2.06 -0.40
CA GLN A 253 -13.76 1.45 0.53
C GLN A 253 -15.20 1.85 0.23
N ILE A 254 -15.43 3.12 -0.11
CA ILE A 254 -16.74 3.63 -0.55
C ILE A 254 -17.20 2.91 -1.82
N LEU A 255 -16.36 2.87 -2.87
CA LEU A 255 -16.67 2.20 -4.13
C LEU A 255 -16.88 0.69 -3.96
N ALA A 256 -16.03 0.03 -3.19
CA ALA A 256 -16.10 -1.41 -2.95
C ALA A 256 -17.29 -1.83 -2.06
N SER A 257 -17.95 -0.87 -1.39
CA SER A 257 -19.21 -1.10 -0.67
C SER A 257 -20.39 -1.21 -1.63
N HIS A 258 -20.23 -0.76 -2.87
CA HIS A 258 -21.25 -0.94 -3.92
C HIS A 258 -21.32 -2.43 -4.33
N PRO A 259 -22.55 -2.99 -4.51
CA PRO A 259 -22.71 -4.41 -4.84
C PRO A 259 -22.08 -4.84 -6.18
N GLN A 260 -21.85 -3.89 -7.10
CA GLN A 260 -21.25 -4.16 -8.41
C GLN A 260 -19.73 -3.93 -8.45
N VAL A 261 -19.06 -3.51 -7.38
CA VAL A 261 -17.64 -3.15 -7.39
C VAL A 261 -16.84 -3.99 -6.42
N GLU A 262 -15.82 -4.71 -6.91
CA GLU A 262 -14.82 -5.39 -6.10
C GLU A 262 -13.64 -4.47 -5.82
N GLY A 263 -13.16 -4.47 -4.58
CA GLY A 263 -11.98 -3.70 -4.19
C GLY A 263 -10.72 -4.53 -4.30
N ALA A 264 -9.87 -4.27 -5.31
CA ALA A 264 -8.68 -5.08 -5.55
C ALA A 264 -7.43 -4.62 -4.75
N ASN A 265 -7.53 -3.54 -3.97
CA ASN A 265 -6.41 -2.96 -3.23
C ASN A 265 -5.26 -2.46 -4.14
N GLU A 266 -3.99 -2.61 -3.71
CA GLU A 266 -2.79 -2.10 -4.41
C GLU A 266 -2.20 -3.18 -5.32
N ILE A 267 -2.92 -3.53 -6.40
CA ILE A 267 -2.46 -4.53 -7.38
C ILE A 267 -1.35 -3.95 -8.28
N ARG A 268 -0.46 -4.81 -8.75
CA ARG A 268 0.70 -4.41 -9.58
C ARG A 268 0.52 -4.71 -11.06
N ASP A 269 -0.63 -5.24 -11.46
CA ASP A 269 -0.85 -5.78 -12.81
C ASP A 269 -0.65 -4.75 -13.92
N MET A 270 -1.06 -3.49 -13.69
CA MET A 270 -0.81 -2.40 -14.63
C MET A 270 0.69 -2.17 -14.86
N GLN A 271 1.46 -2.11 -13.78
CA GLN A 271 2.91 -1.94 -13.86
C GLN A 271 3.57 -3.15 -14.54
N LEU A 272 3.14 -4.37 -14.21
CA LEU A 272 3.70 -5.59 -14.79
C LEU A 272 3.49 -5.66 -16.31
N VAL A 273 2.33 -5.25 -16.81
CA VAL A 273 2.04 -5.18 -18.25
C VAL A 273 2.94 -4.16 -18.95
N VAL A 274 3.06 -2.95 -18.36
CA VAL A 274 3.92 -1.89 -18.92
C VAL A 274 5.40 -2.27 -18.89
N ASP A 275 5.86 -2.93 -17.82
CA ASP A 275 7.25 -3.39 -17.69
C ASP A 275 7.55 -4.55 -18.65
N ALA A 276 6.59 -5.45 -18.89
CA ALA A 276 6.73 -6.52 -19.88
C ALA A 276 6.90 -5.95 -21.29
N GLU A 277 6.11 -4.92 -21.64
CA GLU A 277 6.23 -4.26 -22.93
C GLU A 277 7.56 -3.51 -23.06
N ALA A 278 8.03 -2.84 -21.99
CA ALA A 278 9.32 -2.20 -21.97
C ALA A 278 10.48 -3.20 -22.24
N ARG A 279 10.41 -4.38 -21.62
CA ARG A 279 11.38 -5.46 -21.88
C ARG A 279 11.29 -5.99 -23.32
N ARG A 280 10.08 -6.21 -23.83
CA ARG A 280 9.84 -6.68 -25.21
C ARG A 280 10.45 -5.75 -26.26
N ARG A 281 10.35 -4.43 -26.01
CA ARG A 281 10.87 -3.38 -26.93
C ARG A 281 12.33 -3.01 -26.66
N GLY A 282 12.93 -3.44 -25.55
CA GLY A 282 14.25 -2.98 -25.13
C GLY A 282 14.29 -1.47 -24.81
N SER A 283 13.14 -0.86 -24.51
CA SER A 283 12.98 0.57 -24.29
C SER A 283 12.11 0.84 -23.05
N ALA A 284 12.60 1.70 -22.15
CA ALA A 284 11.89 2.01 -20.91
C ALA A 284 10.63 2.85 -21.15
N PHE A 285 9.61 2.69 -20.30
CA PHE A 285 8.44 3.58 -20.29
C PHE A 285 8.85 5.00 -19.83
N PRO A 286 8.40 6.07 -20.53
CA PRO A 286 7.43 6.12 -21.64
C PRO A 286 8.07 6.19 -23.04
N LEU A 287 9.35 5.91 -23.18
CA LEU A 287 10.11 6.17 -24.43
C LEU A 287 9.59 5.36 -25.65
N TRP A 288 9.00 4.22 -25.41
CA TRP A 288 8.42 3.38 -26.48
C TRP A 288 7.00 3.80 -26.93
N VAL A 289 6.33 4.68 -26.15
CA VAL A 289 4.94 5.09 -26.43
C VAL A 289 4.72 5.71 -27.80
N PRO A 290 5.62 6.55 -28.35
CA PRO A 290 5.43 7.14 -29.70
C PRO A 290 5.39 6.11 -30.83
N GLU A 291 5.96 4.92 -30.61
CA GLU A 291 6.03 3.86 -31.61
C GLU A 291 4.90 2.82 -31.43
N ALA A 292 4.09 2.95 -30.39
CA ALA A 292 3.04 2.00 -30.07
C ALA A 292 1.81 2.21 -30.98
N THR A 293 1.37 1.14 -31.64
CA THR A 293 0.21 1.15 -32.54
C THR A 293 -1.09 0.92 -31.77
N ALA A 294 -2.24 1.06 -32.45
CA ALA A 294 -3.54 0.76 -31.87
C ALA A 294 -3.66 -0.71 -31.43
N GLU A 295 -3.05 -1.62 -32.21
CA GLU A 295 -2.98 -3.06 -31.91
C GLU A 295 -2.15 -3.34 -30.65
N ASP A 296 -1.03 -2.65 -30.48
CA ASP A 296 -0.22 -2.75 -29.27
C ASP A 296 -1.02 -2.35 -28.02
N TRP A 297 -1.70 -1.21 -28.06
CA TRP A 297 -2.51 -0.73 -26.94
C TRP A 297 -3.69 -1.68 -26.64
N HIS A 298 -4.36 -2.18 -27.67
CA HIS A 298 -5.44 -3.16 -27.51
C HIS A 298 -4.93 -4.47 -26.88
N ARG A 299 -3.77 -4.96 -27.31
CA ARG A 299 -3.12 -6.16 -26.74
C ARG A 299 -2.76 -5.95 -25.28
N LEU A 300 -2.16 -4.79 -24.91
CA LEU A 300 -1.80 -4.47 -23.53
C LEU A 300 -3.03 -4.38 -22.64
N GLY A 301 -4.10 -3.75 -23.11
CA GLY A 301 -5.37 -3.70 -22.39
C GLY A 301 -6.00 -5.08 -22.17
N SER A 302 -5.98 -5.93 -23.21
CA SER A 302 -6.47 -7.31 -23.14
C SER A 302 -5.62 -8.17 -22.15
N GLU A 303 -4.31 -8.00 -22.17
CA GLU A 303 -3.42 -8.67 -21.21
C GLU A 303 -3.71 -8.24 -19.77
N TYR A 304 -3.85 -6.94 -19.51
CA TYR A 304 -4.22 -6.44 -18.18
C TYR A 304 -5.56 -7.01 -17.70
N LEU A 305 -6.58 -7.03 -18.56
CA LEU A 305 -7.88 -7.59 -18.23
C LEU A 305 -7.85 -9.11 -18.00
N ALA A 306 -7.02 -9.84 -18.74
CA ALA A 306 -6.81 -11.28 -18.51
C ALA A 306 -6.17 -11.54 -17.14
N ARG A 307 -5.12 -10.79 -16.78
CA ARG A 307 -4.44 -10.90 -15.47
C ARG A 307 -5.38 -10.60 -14.31
N THR A 308 -6.23 -9.59 -14.45
CA THR A 308 -7.16 -9.12 -13.40
C THR A 308 -8.52 -9.82 -13.44
N ALA A 309 -8.72 -10.85 -14.28
CA ALA A 309 -10.01 -11.54 -14.45
C ALA A 309 -10.58 -12.12 -13.15
N HIS A 310 -9.70 -12.53 -12.22
CA HIS A 310 -10.10 -13.09 -10.92
C HIS A 310 -10.83 -12.09 -10.02
N TRP A 311 -10.63 -10.77 -10.19
CA TRP A 311 -11.36 -9.72 -9.47
C TRP A 311 -12.79 -9.52 -9.95
N ARG A 312 -13.16 -10.08 -11.12
CA ARG A 312 -14.49 -9.97 -11.72
C ARG A 312 -15.33 -11.24 -11.63
N LYS A 313 -14.94 -12.19 -10.75
CA LYS A 313 -15.68 -13.45 -10.58
C LYS A 313 -17.06 -13.27 -9.93
N THR A 314 -17.18 -12.32 -9.01
CA THR A 314 -18.39 -12.09 -8.22
C THR A 314 -19.08 -10.78 -8.54
N LYS A 315 -18.33 -9.76 -8.96
CA LYS A 315 -18.83 -8.42 -9.26
C LYS A 315 -18.32 -7.98 -10.63
N PRO A 316 -19.14 -7.26 -11.44
CA PRO A 316 -18.78 -6.93 -12.82
C PRO A 316 -17.65 -5.89 -12.94
N ARG A 317 -17.38 -5.13 -11.89
CA ARG A 317 -16.37 -4.07 -11.87
C ARG A 317 -15.39 -4.26 -10.71
N PHE A 318 -14.22 -3.67 -10.85
CA PHE A 318 -13.21 -3.65 -9.78
C PHE A 318 -12.43 -2.35 -9.76
N THR A 319 -11.83 -2.04 -8.60
CA THR A 319 -10.91 -0.92 -8.44
C THR A 319 -9.46 -1.39 -8.62
N ASP A 320 -8.60 -0.53 -9.18
CA ASP A 320 -7.14 -0.66 -9.11
C ASP A 320 -6.58 0.61 -8.45
N LYS A 321 -6.00 0.46 -7.27
CA LYS A 321 -5.54 1.56 -6.42
C LYS A 321 -4.04 1.46 -6.14
N ASN A 322 -3.23 1.19 -7.12
CA ASN A 322 -1.78 1.23 -6.92
C ASN A 322 -1.28 2.67 -6.87
N LEU A 323 -0.51 3.00 -5.83
CA LEU A 323 0.01 4.35 -5.60
C LEU A 323 1.01 4.82 -6.66
N LEU A 324 1.56 3.92 -7.49
CA LEU A 324 2.44 4.27 -8.61
C LEU A 324 1.68 4.48 -9.93
N ASN A 325 0.38 4.19 -9.97
CA ASN A 325 -0.41 4.33 -11.20
C ASN A 325 -0.52 5.77 -11.70
N TRP A 326 -0.19 6.78 -10.88
CA TRP A 326 -0.19 8.17 -11.35
C TRP A 326 0.85 8.47 -12.46
N TYR A 327 1.93 7.67 -12.54
CA TYR A 327 2.84 7.69 -13.68
C TYR A 327 2.26 7.04 -14.93
N LEU A 328 1.33 6.11 -14.74
CA LEU A 328 0.80 5.22 -15.78
C LEU A 328 -0.56 5.67 -16.32
N VAL A 329 -1.12 6.80 -15.86
CA VAL A 329 -2.44 7.28 -16.28
C VAL A 329 -2.55 7.36 -17.81
N GLY A 330 -1.55 7.90 -18.51
CA GLY A 330 -1.55 7.97 -19.96
C GLY A 330 -1.64 6.59 -20.63
N ALA A 331 -0.83 5.63 -20.15
CA ALA A 331 -0.87 4.26 -20.65
C ALA A 331 -2.21 3.58 -20.34
N SER A 332 -2.68 3.71 -19.08
CA SER A 332 -3.97 3.13 -18.65
C SER A 332 -5.15 3.66 -19.45
N MET A 333 -5.22 4.98 -19.66
CA MET A 333 -6.29 5.60 -20.44
C MET A 333 -6.22 5.24 -21.94
N THR A 334 -5.04 4.92 -22.46
CA THR A 334 -4.87 4.55 -23.87
C THR A 334 -5.20 3.08 -24.09
N MET A 335 -4.70 2.18 -23.24
CA MET A 335 -4.94 0.74 -23.38
C MET A 335 -6.35 0.30 -22.93
N LEU A 336 -7.03 1.10 -22.11
CA LEU A 336 -8.37 0.83 -21.57
C LEU A 336 -9.29 2.03 -21.87
N PRO A 337 -9.78 2.19 -23.10
CA PRO A 337 -10.52 3.38 -23.53
C PRO A 337 -11.79 3.65 -22.74
N ALA A 338 -12.48 2.63 -22.24
CA ALA A 338 -13.69 2.78 -21.45
C ALA A 338 -13.46 2.88 -19.93
N ALA A 339 -12.20 2.70 -19.44
CA ALA A 339 -11.91 2.82 -18.02
C ALA A 339 -12.19 4.23 -17.48
N ARG A 340 -12.56 4.30 -16.21
CA ARG A 340 -12.73 5.54 -15.45
C ARG A 340 -11.61 5.68 -14.42
N ALA A 341 -11.11 6.89 -14.22
CA ALA A 341 -10.13 7.18 -13.19
C ALA A 341 -10.68 8.18 -12.19
N VAL A 342 -10.43 7.94 -10.90
CA VAL A 342 -10.73 8.86 -9.81
C VAL A 342 -9.41 9.40 -9.29
N MET A 343 -9.16 10.68 -9.53
CA MET A 343 -7.97 11.39 -9.07
C MET A 343 -8.25 11.95 -7.68
N VAL A 344 -7.74 11.28 -6.65
CA VAL A 344 -7.96 11.69 -5.26
C VAL A 344 -6.84 12.63 -4.82
N ARG A 345 -7.22 13.85 -4.50
CA ARG A 345 -6.31 14.90 -4.01
C ARG A 345 -6.72 15.36 -2.62
N ARG A 346 -5.74 15.67 -1.82
CA ARG A 346 -5.88 16.24 -0.49
C ARG A 346 -4.99 17.48 -0.40
N ASP A 347 -5.22 18.34 0.60
CA ASP A 347 -4.35 19.47 0.89
C ASP A 347 -2.87 19.05 0.78
N PRO A 348 -2.04 19.78 0.00
CA PRO A 348 -0.65 19.41 -0.25
C PRO A 348 0.21 19.36 1.02
N LEU A 349 0.03 20.30 1.95
CA LEU A 349 0.80 20.36 3.20
C LEU A 349 0.44 19.16 4.10
N GLU A 350 -0.85 18.88 4.25
CA GLU A 350 -1.32 17.73 5.02
C GLU A 350 -0.87 16.39 4.40
N THR A 351 -0.87 16.29 3.07
CA THR A 351 -0.38 15.11 2.35
C THR A 351 1.11 14.89 2.58
N CYS A 352 1.92 15.94 2.42
CA CYS A 352 3.37 15.88 2.64
C CYS A 352 3.70 15.48 4.08
N LEU A 353 3.06 16.14 5.06
CA LEU A 353 3.25 15.82 6.48
C LEU A 353 2.81 14.38 6.79
N ALA A 354 1.66 13.93 6.29
CA ALA A 354 1.17 12.58 6.52
C ALA A 354 2.07 11.50 5.91
N CYS A 355 2.70 11.78 4.75
CA CYS A 355 3.70 10.91 4.16
C CYS A 355 5.01 10.91 4.96
N TYR A 356 5.49 12.08 5.38
CA TYR A 356 6.70 12.20 6.19
C TYR A 356 6.59 11.45 7.54
N ARG A 357 5.43 11.52 8.19
CA ARG A 357 5.14 10.80 9.43
C ARG A 357 4.98 9.28 9.27
N GLN A 358 4.83 8.79 8.03
CA GLN A 358 4.64 7.38 7.77
C GLN A 358 5.98 6.67 7.53
N TYR A 359 6.17 5.53 8.17
CA TYR A 359 7.23 4.60 7.81
C TYR A 359 6.77 3.78 6.61
N PHE A 360 7.45 3.96 5.48
CA PHE A 360 7.24 3.15 4.29
C PHE A 360 8.29 2.06 4.21
N THR A 361 7.87 0.84 3.89
CA THR A 361 8.77 -0.24 3.53
C THR A 361 9.19 -0.10 2.05
N GLY A 362 10.42 -0.48 1.73
CA GLY A 362 10.94 -0.41 0.35
C GLY A 362 11.49 0.97 -0.03
N ASN A 363 11.53 1.26 -1.33
CA ASN A 363 12.22 2.44 -1.89
C ASN A 363 11.31 3.69 -1.92
N ALA A 364 10.97 4.24 -0.77
CA ALA A 364 10.15 5.45 -0.64
C ALA A 364 10.99 6.70 -0.30
N GLY A 365 12.04 6.95 -1.07
CA GLY A 365 12.98 8.06 -0.86
C GLY A 365 12.32 9.43 -0.80
N PHE A 366 11.22 9.61 -1.52
CA PHE A 366 10.43 10.84 -1.50
C PHE A 366 9.92 11.22 -0.11
N ALA A 367 9.72 10.25 0.78
CA ALA A 367 9.20 10.48 2.12
C ALA A 367 10.29 10.58 3.20
N CYS A 368 11.58 10.56 2.82
CA CYS A 368 12.69 10.63 3.76
C CYS A 368 13.13 12.06 4.08
N ASP A 369 12.68 13.04 3.31
CA ASP A 369 12.98 14.45 3.49
C ASP A 369 11.76 15.29 3.09
N LEU A 370 11.54 16.44 3.75
CA LEU A 370 10.39 17.30 3.45
C LEU A 370 10.53 18.03 2.11
N ASP A 371 11.76 18.34 1.68
CA ASP A 371 11.99 18.97 0.37
C ASP A 371 11.74 17.95 -0.76
N ASP A 372 12.25 16.73 -0.62
CA ASP A 372 11.96 15.64 -1.57
C ASP A 372 10.45 15.35 -1.64
N MET A 373 9.77 15.39 -0.49
CA MET A 373 8.33 15.18 -0.42
C MET A 373 7.56 16.31 -1.09
N ALA A 374 8.01 17.57 -0.92
CA ALA A 374 7.45 18.72 -1.63
C ALA A 374 7.58 18.54 -3.14
N ASP A 375 8.78 18.19 -3.63
CA ASP A 375 9.03 17.98 -5.06
C ASP A 375 8.17 16.84 -5.63
N TYR A 376 8.03 15.75 -4.88
CA TYR A 376 7.16 14.63 -5.27
C TYR A 376 5.68 15.05 -5.36
N CYS A 377 5.20 15.83 -4.38
CA CYS A 377 3.86 16.39 -4.38
C CYS A 377 3.64 17.36 -5.55
N ILE A 378 4.58 18.28 -5.78
CA ILE A 378 4.54 19.25 -6.89
C ILE A 378 4.48 18.52 -8.24
N ASN A 379 5.31 17.50 -8.43
CA ASN A 379 5.35 16.71 -9.65
C ASN A 379 4.03 15.95 -9.88
N PHE A 380 3.47 15.35 -8.83
CA PHE A 380 2.15 14.74 -8.88
C PHE A 380 1.07 15.73 -9.29
N MET A 381 1.03 16.91 -8.66
CA MET A 381 0.01 17.93 -8.95
C MET A 381 0.13 18.48 -10.38
N ARG A 382 1.37 18.64 -10.91
CA ARG A 382 1.61 19.04 -12.30
C ARG A 382 1.10 17.99 -13.28
N LEU A 383 1.43 16.72 -13.04
CA LEU A 383 1.01 15.64 -13.92
C LEU A 383 -0.50 15.40 -13.82
N THR A 384 -1.08 15.54 -12.63
CA THR A 384 -2.53 15.48 -12.42
C THR A 384 -3.26 16.52 -13.25
N ARG A 385 -2.80 17.78 -13.22
CA ARG A 385 -3.40 18.86 -14.04
C ARG A 385 -3.36 18.50 -15.53
N PHE A 386 -2.22 18.05 -16.01
CA PHE A 386 -2.06 17.59 -17.39
C PHE A 386 -3.06 16.47 -17.76
N TRP A 387 -3.26 15.49 -16.89
CA TRP A 387 -4.19 14.40 -17.15
C TRP A 387 -5.66 14.84 -17.14
N LEU A 388 -6.04 15.73 -16.24
CA LEU A 388 -7.39 16.30 -16.18
C LEU A 388 -7.73 17.08 -17.46
N GLU A 389 -6.76 17.82 -18.01
CA GLU A 389 -6.90 18.55 -19.27
C GLU A 389 -6.97 17.58 -20.46
N LYS A 390 -6.17 16.52 -20.48
CA LYS A 390 -6.12 15.55 -21.58
C LYS A 390 -7.31 14.61 -21.64
N PHE A 391 -7.83 14.21 -20.48
CA PHE A 391 -8.94 13.24 -20.36
C PHE A 391 -10.11 13.77 -19.51
N PRO A 392 -10.69 14.92 -19.83
CA PRO A 392 -11.63 15.65 -18.95
C PRO A 392 -12.92 14.88 -18.64
N THR A 393 -13.37 14.00 -19.55
CA THR A 393 -14.59 13.20 -19.36
C THR A 393 -14.34 11.84 -18.73
N ARG A 394 -13.07 11.45 -18.56
CA ARG A 394 -12.66 10.12 -18.10
C ARG A 394 -11.95 10.11 -16.76
N ILE A 395 -11.62 11.29 -16.23
CA ILE A 395 -10.99 11.45 -14.92
C ILE A 395 -11.87 12.32 -14.03
N PHE A 396 -12.27 11.79 -12.89
CA PHE A 396 -12.99 12.52 -11.85
C PHE A 396 -12.02 13.12 -10.86
N ASP A 397 -12.01 14.44 -10.74
CA ASP A 397 -11.19 15.15 -9.74
C ASP A 397 -11.92 15.18 -8.40
N LEU A 398 -11.47 14.34 -7.47
CA LEU A 398 -12.04 14.21 -6.14
C LEU A 398 -11.12 14.88 -5.11
N GLN A 399 -11.63 15.95 -4.49
CA GLN A 399 -10.98 16.61 -3.36
C GLN A 399 -11.42 15.90 -2.07
N TYR A 400 -10.45 15.45 -1.27
CA TYR A 400 -10.70 14.78 0.00
C TYR A 400 -11.55 15.62 0.94
N GLU A 401 -11.25 16.91 1.04
CA GLU A 401 -11.94 17.87 1.92
C GLU A 401 -13.41 18.04 1.50
N THR A 402 -13.70 18.02 0.20
CA THR A 402 -15.09 18.08 -0.30
C THR A 402 -15.85 16.81 0.08
N LEU A 403 -15.18 15.64 -0.02
CA LEU A 403 -15.78 14.36 0.40
C LEU A 403 -16.10 14.36 1.90
N ILE A 404 -15.26 14.97 2.73
CA ILE A 404 -15.49 15.04 4.17
C ILE A 404 -16.57 16.06 4.53
N ALA A 405 -16.63 17.21 3.82
CA ALA A 405 -17.58 18.28 4.08
C ALA A 405 -19.02 17.91 3.65
N ASP A 406 -19.16 17.25 2.50
CA ASP A 406 -20.43 16.80 1.96
C ASP A 406 -20.30 15.38 1.39
N PRO A 407 -20.35 14.37 2.25
CA PRO A 407 -20.14 12.98 1.83
C PRO A 407 -21.18 12.49 0.85
N GLU A 408 -22.46 12.73 1.11
CA GLU A 408 -23.54 12.16 0.27
C GLU A 408 -23.54 12.73 -1.14
N ALA A 409 -23.50 14.05 -1.29
CA ALA A 409 -23.48 14.66 -2.61
C ALA A 409 -22.21 14.27 -3.40
N THR A 410 -21.07 14.18 -2.71
CA THR A 410 -19.80 13.77 -3.34
C THR A 410 -19.83 12.31 -3.77
N ILE A 411 -20.33 11.39 -2.93
CA ILE A 411 -20.45 9.97 -3.26
C ILE A 411 -21.45 9.76 -4.41
N ARG A 412 -22.58 10.46 -4.43
CA ARG A 412 -23.54 10.40 -5.54
C ARG A 412 -22.89 10.81 -6.87
N ARG A 413 -22.12 11.90 -6.90
CA ARG A 413 -21.38 12.34 -8.10
C ARG A 413 -20.31 11.34 -8.51
N LEU A 414 -19.56 10.78 -7.55
CA LEU A 414 -18.55 9.77 -7.80
C LEU A 414 -19.15 8.51 -8.45
N LEU A 415 -20.25 7.99 -7.89
CA LEU A 415 -20.93 6.82 -8.42
C LEU A 415 -21.49 7.08 -9.83
N ALA A 416 -22.16 8.22 -10.03
CA ALA A 416 -22.68 8.62 -11.34
C ALA A 416 -21.55 8.72 -12.38
N PHE A 417 -20.41 9.32 -12.04
CA PHE A 417 -19.23 9.36 -12.91
C PHE A 417 -18.72 7.95 -13.25
N CYS A 418 -18.70 7.03 -12.30
CA CYS A 418 -18.33 5.65 -12.53
C CYS A 418 -19.41 4.85 -13.29
N GLY A 419 -20.55 5.46 -13.66
CA GLY A 419 -21.67 4.77 -14.30
C GLY A 419 -22.36 3.76 -13.38
N LEU A 420 -22.42 4.05 -12.09
CA LEU A 420 -23.03 3.26 -11.04
C LEU A 420 -24.28 4.00 -10.50
N SER A 421 -25.34 3.26 -10.21
CA SER A 421 -26.48 3.78 -9.46
C SER A 421 -26.06 4.09 -8.01
N PHE A 422 -26.77 5.01 -7.36
CA PHE A 422 -26.54 5.23 -5.95
C PHE A 422 -26.98 4.02 -5.12
N ASP A 423 -26.09 3.58 -4.21
CA ASP A 423 -26.37 2.55 -3.22
C ASP A 423 -26.05 3.08 -1.81
N PRO A 424 -26.99 2.99 -0.84
CA PRO A 424 -26.78 3.45 0.54
C PRO A 424 -25.60 2.78 1.26
N ALA A 425 -25.21 1.58 0.87
CA ALA A 425 -24.04 0.89 1.44
C ALA A 425 -22.75 1.72 1.26
N CYS A 426 -22.68 2.56 0.21
CA CYS A 426 -21.53 3.45 -0.01
C CYS A 426 -21.43 4.56 1.05
N LEU A 427 -22.53 4.95 1.69
CA LEU A 427 -22.50 5.87 2.86
C LEU A 427 -22.14 5.11 4.14
N ALA A 428 -22.47 3.83 4.22
CA ALA A 428 -22.17 2.97 5.36
C ALA A 428 -20.87 2.15 5.14
N PHE A 429 -19.94 2.63 4.31
CA PHE A 429 -18.71 1.96 3.88
C PHE A 429 -17.88 1.37 5.04
N HIS A 430 -17.94 1.97 6.22
CA HIS A 430 -17.24 1.52 7.42
C HIS A 430 -17.78 0.19 8.00
N ARG A 431 -18.96 -0.26 7.55
CA ARG A 431 -19.61 -1.51 7.99
C ARG A 431 -19.26 -2.72 7.11
N THR A 432 -18.58 -2.51 5.99
CA THR A 432 -18.22 -3.63 5.11
C THR A 432 -17.19 -4.54 5.75
N SER A 433 -17.33 -5.86 5.53
CA SER A 433 -16.41 -6.90 6.03
C SER A 433 -15.19 -7.12 5.13
N ARG A 434 -15.08 -6.40 4.01
CA ARG A 434 -13.96 -6.54 3.07
C ARG A 434 -12.61 -6.39 3.78
N ALA A 435 -11.65 -7.27 3.48
CA ALA A 435 -10.27 -7.11 3.94
C ALA A 435 -9.62 -5.88 3.27
N VAL A 436 -8.96 -5.05 4.07
CA VAL A 436 -8.21 -3.87 3.60
C VAL A 436 -6.72 -4.14 3.79
N LEU A 437 -6.02 -4.31 2.66
CA LEU A 437 -4.67 -4.85 2.65
C LEU A 437 -3.61 -3.76 2.61
N SER A 438 -2.45 -4.07 3.21
CA SER A 438 -1.18 -3.34 3.03
C SER A 438 -1.23 -1.82 3.26
N THR A 439 -2.19 -1.33 4.06
CA THR A 439 -2.32 0.11 4.32
C THR A 439 -2.46 0.43 5.80
N PRO A 440 -1.75 1.45 6.31
CA PRO A 440 -1.97 1.98 7.66
C PRO A 440 -3.38 2.56 7.89
N SER A 441 -4.17 2.72 6.81
CA SER A 441 -5.55 3.21 6.88
C SER A 441 -6.58 2.12 7.15
N ALA A 442 -6.18 0.83 7.23
CA ALA A 442 -7.10 -0.30 7.37
C ALA A 442 -8.05 -0.18 8.58
N ALA A 443 -7.53 0.28 9.71
CA ALA A 443 -8.36 0.53 10.90
C ALA A 443 -9.24 1.79 10.76
N GLN A 444 -8.74 2.83 10.08
CA GLN A 444 -9.45 4.11 9.94
C GLN A 444 -10.69 4.02 9.06
N VAL A 445 -10.61 3.30 7.93
CA VAL A 445 -11.73 3.18 6.98
C VAL A 445 -12.88 2.32 7.50
N ARG A 446 -12.72 1.73 8.69
CA ARG A 446 -13.76 1.01 9.43
C ARG A 446 -14.48 1.87 10.47
N GLN A 447 -14.17 3.15 10.49
CA GLN A 447 -14.83 4.14 11.33
C GLN A 447 -15.63 5.13 10.45
N PRO A 448 -16.66 5.77 11.00
CA PRO A 448 -17.32 6.88 10.32
C PRO A 448 -16.32 7.97 9.90
N LEU A 449 -16.70 8.77 8.91
CA LEU A 449 -15.88 9.90 8.47
C LEU A 449 -15.54 10.84 9.62
N ARG A 450 -14.26 11.20 9.70
CA ARG A 450 -13.76 12.17 10.69
C ARG A 450 -13.46 13.49 9.99
N GLN A 451 -13.88 14.59 10.60
CA GLN A 451 -13.65 15.94 10.08
C GLN A 451 -12.31 16.53 10.54
N ASP A 452 -11.80 16.10 11.70
CA ASP A 452 -10.57 16.60 12.35
C ASP A 452 -9.31 15.88 11.91
N THR A 453 -9.02 15.84 10.61
CA THR A 453 -7.86 15.09 10.08
C THR A 453 -6.63 15.94 9.78
N ALA A 454 -6.74 17.27 9.86
CA ALA A 454 -5.63 18.20 9.68
C ALA A 454 -4.72 18.20 10.92
N ARG A 455 -3.40 18.24 10.69
CA ARG A 455 -2.39 18.19 11.75
C ARG A 455 -1.25 19.18 11.54
N SER A 456 -1.14 19.81 10.37
CA SER A 456 -0.04 20.69 10.03
C SER A 456 0.08 21.89 11.00
N ALA A 457 -1.04 22.41 11.48
CA ALA A 457 -1.07 23.49 12.46
C ALA A 457 -0.39 23.13 13.80
N LEU A 458 -0.43 21.86 14.19
CA LEU A 458 0.17 21.36 15.45
C LEU A 458 1.69 21.35 15.44
N TYR A 459 2.31 21.40 14.24
CA TYR A 459 3.76 21.40 14.05
C TYR A 459 4.38 22.78 13.92
N GLY A 460 3.55 23.82 13.88
CA GLY A 460 4.00 25.23 13.90
C GLY A 460 5.05 25.56 12.82
N ASP A 461 6.13 26.18 13.26
CA ASP A 461 7.26 26.63 12.44
C ASP A 461 8.09 25.50 11.82
N LYS A 462 8.00 24.29 12.33
CA LYS A 462 8.71 23.12 11.78
C LYS A 462 8.37 22.85 10.30
N LEU A 463 7.24 23.35 9.82
CA LEU A 463 6.77 23.16 8.45
C LEU A 463 6.91 24.42 7.57
N ASP A 464 7.50 25.52 8.06
CA ASP A 464 7.54 26.80 7.33
C ASP A 464 8.27 26.68 5.99
N ARG A 465 9.38 25.96 5.94
CA ARG A 465 10.11 25.70 4.71
C ARG A 465 9.27 24.90 3.71
N LEU A 466 8.54 23.90 4.17
CA LEU A 466 7.62 23.12 3.33
C LEU A 466 6.49 24.00 2.80
N ARG A 467 5.86 24.83 3.66
CA ARG A 467 4.82 25.81 3.27
C ARG A 467 5.33 26.75 2.19
N GLN A 468 6.53 27.30 2.37
CA GLN A 468 7.14 28.21 1.41
C GLN A 468 7.33 27.52 0.04
N ARG A 469 7.91 26.33 -0.01
CA ARG A 469 8.12 25.58 -1.25
C ARG A 469 6.81 25.28 -2.00
N LEU A 470 5.77 24.86 -1.27
CA LEU A 470 4.47 24.59 -1.87
C LEU A 470 3.82 25.87 -2.43
N ARG A 471 3.92 27.02 -1.72
CA ARG A 471 3.44 28.31 -2.20
C ARG A 471 4.17 28.78 -3.48
N GLU A 472 5.51 28.67 -3.50
CA GLU A 472 6.33 29.02 -4.68
C GLU A 472 5.97 28.18 -5.90
N ALA A 473 5.49 26.95 -5.68
CA ALA A 473 5.00 26.07 -6.75
C ALA A 473 3.54 26.32 -7.13
N GLY A 474 2.87 27.34 -6.55
CA GLY A 474 1.46 27.64 -6.80
C GLY A 474 0.49 26.63 -6.13
N LEU A 475 0.92 26.00 -5.06
CA LEU A 475 0.13 25.06 -4.25
C LEU A 475 0.00 25.60 -2.82
N PRO A 476 -0.72 26.70 -2.60
CA PRO A 476 -0.90 27.27 -1.27
C PRO A 476 -1.69 26.30 -0.37
N GLU A 477 -1.42 26.43 0.92
CA GLU A 477 -2.24 25.80 1.97
C GLU A 477 -3.69 26.30 1.84
N ARG A 478 -4.66 25.39 1.94
CA ARG A 478 -6.05 25.81 2.06
C ARG A 478 -6.27 26.36 3.46
N ASP A 479 -6.84 27.54 3.56
CA ASP A 479 -7.23 28.10 4.86
C ASP A 479 -8.15 27.10 5.58
N PRO A 480 -7.81 26.65 6.79
CA PRO A 480 -8.76 25.94 7.62
C PRO A 480 -9.96 26.88 7.83
N LYS A 481 -11.17 26.42 7.53
CA LYS A 481 -12.36 27.22 7.84
C LYS A 481 -12.30 27.61 9.31
N PRO A 482 -12.52 28.89 9.66
CA PRO A 482 -12.38 29.38 11.05
C PRO A 482 -13.36 28.75 12.06
N GLU A 483 -14.33 27.95 11.61
CA GLU A 483 -15.35 27.32 12.47
C GLU A 483 -14.93 25.97 13.08
N ALA A 484 -13.73 25.44 12.80
CA ALA A 484 -13.28 24.14 13.32
C ALA A 484 -12.36 24.24 14.55
N LEU A 485 -12.23 25.44 15.16
CA LEU A 485 -11.38 25.72 16.35
C LEU A 485 -12.17 26.14 17.61
N LEU A 486 -13.48 25.81 17.69
CA LEU A 486 -14.25 25.98 18.92
C LEU A 486 -14.77 24.65 19.45
#